data_c75b6a74dbfa09a0dea0aac76063fae5
#
_entry.id   c75b6a74dbfa09a0dea0aac76063fae5
#
_cell.length_a   1.000
_cell.length_b   1.000
_cell.length_c   1.000
_cell.angle_alpha   90.00
_cell.angle_beta   90.00
_cell.angle_gamma   90.00
#
_symmetry.space_group_name_H-M   'P 1'
#
loop_
_entity.id
_entity.type
_entity.pdbx_description
1 polymer ?
#
loop_
_entity_poly.entity_id
_entity_poly.type
_entity_poly.pdbx_seq_one_letter_code
_entity_poly.pdbx_strand_id
1 'polypeptide(L)'
;MRMIAAMVPVLLTAAACMDGGGAGDEAESATSPGSPETSGAALEMAVFGTCPRDWDSQCVSIHGENVLVDPSGFERVGVDVADQAVAGAIEVTLDSGGAKAVRRLTAGASHAGENARLVTRVDTELLSAVRVRGEFRGERLQISIPQDVDAVAVAEKLNAGAD
;
A
#
# COMPACT_ATOMS: atom_id res chain seq x y z
N MET A 1 -37.26 -5.06 29.40
CA MET A 1 -37.44 -6.44 29.84
C MET A 1 -36.76 -7.33 28.81
N ARG A 2 -35.80 -7.92 29.11
CA ARG A 2 -35.07 -9.11 29.51
C ARG A 2 -33.65 -9.12 28.98
N MET A 3 -32.72 -8.99 29.91
CA MET A 3 -31.30 -9.34 29.78
C MET A 3 -31.17 -10.85 29.58
N ILE A 4 -30.29 -11.29 28.70
CA ILE A 4 -29.69 -12.62 28.75
C ILE A 4 -28.19 -12.47 28.63
N ALA A 5 -27.49 -12.67 29.74
CA ALA A 5 -26.05 -12.83 29.82
C ALA A 5 -25.72 -14.29 29.50
N ALA A 6 -24.78 -14.51 28.58
CA ALA A 6 -24.17 -15.83 28.38
C ALA A 6 -22.68 -15.74 28.67
N MET A 7 -22.31 -16.31 29.79
CA MET A 7 -20.96 -16.60 30.25
C MET A 7 -20.44 -17.84 29.50
N VAL A 8 -19.23 -17.79 28.93
CA VAL A 8 -18.52 -18.97 28.43
C VAL A 8 -17.16 -19.06 29.10
N PRO A 9 -16.80 -20.22 29.68
CA PRO A 9 -15.62 -20.39 30.52
C PRO A 9 -14.35 -20.59 29.71
N VAL A 10 -13.25 -20.04 30.25
CA VAL A 10 -11.86 -20.21 29.85
C VAL A 10 -11.39 -21.61 30.26
N LEU A 11 -10.90 -22.38 29.32
CA LEU A 11 -10.10 -23.58 29.59
C LEU A 11 -8.63 -23.30 29.36
N LEU A 12 -7.86 -23.21 30.45
CA LEU A 12 -6.41 -23.31 30.48
C LEU A 12 -6.01 -24.78 30.31
N THR A 13 -5.15 -25.07 29.32
CA THR A 13 -4.37 -26.32 29.31
C THR A 13 -2.88 -25.97 29.29
N ALA A 14 -2.22 -26.31 30.39
CA ALA A 14 -0.77 -26.34 30.52
C ALA A 14 -0.29 -27.76 30.22
N ALA A 15 0.80 -27.89 29.46
CA ALA A 15 1.67 -29.08 29.42
C ALA A 15 3.06 -28.59 28.99
N ALA A 16 4.03 -28.54 29.85
CA ALA A 16 4.92 -29.58 30.36
C ALA A 16 6.15 -29.76 29.47
N CYS A 17 7.28 -29.43 30.10
CA CYS A 17 8.68 -29.59 29.71
C CYS A 17 9.04 -30.97 29.16
N MET A 18 10.01 -31.01 28.21
CA MET A 18 11.02 -32.08 28.20
C MET A 18 12.39 -31.48 27.88
N ASP A 19 13.24 -31.70 28.86
CA ASP A 19 14.66 -31.60 28.93
C ASP A 19 15.34 -32.56 27.93
N GLY A 20 16.38 -32.12 27.26
CA GLY A 20 17.15 -32.96 26.34
C GLY A 20 18.43 -32.23 25.93
N GLY A 21 19.49 -32.40 26.73
CA GLY A 21 20.81 -31.87 26.48
C GLY A 21 21.44 -32.49 25.24
N GLY A 22 22.27 -31.69 24.57
CA GLY A 22 23.15 -32.09 23.48
C GLY A 22 24.15 -30.97 23.22
N ALA A 23 25.35 -31.13 23.82
CA ALA A 23 26.53 -30.33 23.50
C ALA A 23 26.97 -30.64 22.06
N GLY A 24 27.15 -29.59 21.26
CA GLY A 24 27.70 -29.64 19.92
C GLY A 24 28.12 -28.23 19.54
N ASP A 25 29.39 -27.95 19.83
CA ASP A 25 30.17 -26.86 19.26
C ASP A 25 30.18 -26.99 17.75
N GLU A 26 29.69 -25.98 17.04
CA GLU A 26 30.21 -25.52 15.75
C GLU A 26 29.50 -24.24 15.38
N ALA A 27 30.24 -23.15 15.46
CA ALA A 27 29.85 -21.83 15.00
C ALA A 27 29.74 -21.85 13.48
N GLU A 28 28.58 -22.14 12.93
CA GLU A 28 28.22 -21.81 11.56
C GLU A 28 27.43 -20.52 11.56
N SER A 29 28.15 -19.45 11.23
CA SER A 29 27.56 -18.18 10.86
C SER A 29 26.57 -18.41 9.72
N ALA A 30 25.33 -18.64 10.07
CA ALA A 30 24.23 -18.54 9.12
C ALA A 30 24.13 -17.05 8.69
N THR A 31 24.90 -16.72 7.65
CA THR A 31 24.65 -15.55 6.82
C THR A 31 23.21 -15.70 6.31
N SER A 32 22.27 -15.02 6.96
CA SER A 32 20.94 -14.79 6.39
C SER A 32 21.18 -14.29 4.96
N PRO A 33 20.62 -14.96 3.94
CA PRO A 33 20.61 -14.37 2.62
C PRO A 33 19.79 -13.08 2.77
N GLY A 34 20.49 -11.95 2.77
CA GLY A 34 19.86 -10.64 2.64
C GLY A 34 18.94 -10.74 1.43
N SER A 35 17.64 -10.58 1.64
CA SER A 35 16.73 -10.32 0.54
C SER A 35 17.37 -9.23 -0.31
N PRO A 36 17.49 -9.40 -1.62
CA PRO A 36 17.94 -8.30 -2.46
C PRO A 36 16.99 -7.15 -2.19
N GLU A 37 17.49 -6.11 -1.54
CA GLU A 37 16.80 -4.82 -1.51
C GLU A 37 16.81 -4.35 -2.97
N THR A 38 15.73 -4.67 -3.67
CA THR A 38 15.47 -4.11 -5.00
C THR A 38 15.38 -2.62 -4.80
N SER A 39 16.46 -1.93 -5.14
CA SER A 39 16.67 -0.49 -4.91
C SER A 39 15.89 0.36 -5.91
N GLY A 40 14.83 -0.18 -6.50
CA GLY A 40 13.93 0.54 -7.39
C GLY A 40 12.76 1.15 -6.63
N ALA A 41 12.31 2.30 -7.11
CA ALA A 41 11.14 2.96 -6.56
C ALA A 41 9.88 2.10 -6.69
N ALA A 42 9.08 2.06 -5.65
CA ALA A 42 7.84 1.29 -5.64
C ALA A 42 6.63 2.19 -5.87
N LEU A 43 5.72 1.74 -6.73
CA LEU A 43 4.36 2.26 -6.74
C LEU A 43 3.62 1.72 -5.53
N GLU A 44 3.05 2.61 -4.74
CA GLU A 44 2.28 2.23 -3.56
C GLU A 44 0.93 2.94 -3.55
N MET A 45 -0.08 2.24 -3.09
CA MET A 45 -1.44 2.76 -3.02
C MET A 45 -2.10 2.44 -1.68
N ALA A 46 -3.01 3.32 -1.25
CA ALA A 46 -3.80 3.12 -0.05
C ALA A 46 -5.18 3.77 -0.19
N VAL A 47 -6.12 3.35 0.65
CA VAL A 47 -7.44 3.98 0.75
C VAL A 47 -7.51 4.76 2.05
N PHE A 48 -7.69 6.08 1.96
CA PHE A 48 -7.80 6.97 3.11
C PHE A 48 -9.08 7.80 3.07
N GLY A 49 -9.49 8.30 4.22
CA GLY A 49 -10.60 9.23 4.33
C GLY A 49 -10.19 10.68 4.06
N THR A 50 -11.13 11.50 3.58
CA THR A 50 -10.94 12.95 3.53
C THR A 50 -10.97 13.56 4.94
N CYS A 51 -10.27 14.68 5.13
CA CYS A 51 -10.23 15.43 6.38
C CYS A 51 -10.52 16.93 6.15
N PRO A 52 -11.04 17.66 7.16
CA PRO A 52 -11.06 19.10 7.13
C PRO A 52 -9.65 19.68 7.12
N ARG A 53 -9.44 20.77 6.38
CA ARG A 53 -8.11 21.36 6.09
C ARG A 53 -7.23 21.62 7.32
N ASP A 54 -7.81 21.86 8.49
CA ASP A 54 -7.12 22.36 9.68
C ASP A 54 -7.19 21.38 10.87
N TRP A 55 -7.48 20.10 10.62
CA TRP A 55 -7.86 19.21 11.71
C TRP A 55 -6.69 18.40 12.31
N ASP A 56 -5.71 17.99 11.51
CA ASP A 56 -4.66 17.09 12.00
C ASP A 56 -3.35 17.31 11.23
N SER A 57 -2.22 17.05 11.90
CA SER A 57 -0.90 17.04 11.28
C SER A 57 -0.73 15.98 10.18
N GLN A 58 -1.59 14.96 10.18
CA GLN A 58 -1.63 13.91 9.15
C GLN A 58 -2.55 14.25 7.97
N CYS A 59 -3.26 15.37 8.03
CA CYS A 59 -4.10 15.85 6.94
C CYS A 59 -3.26 16.54 5.88
N VAL A 60 -3.09 15.90 4.73
CA VAL A 60 -2.26 16.36 3.61
C VAL A 60 -3.14 16.78 2.44
N SER A 61 -2.79 17.90 1.80
CA SER A 61 -3.48 18.36 0.58
C SER A 61 -2.78 17.80 -0.66
N ILE A 62 -3.52 17.03 -1.47
CA ILE A 62 -3.03 16.42 -2.71
C ILE A 62 -3.99 16.85 -3.83
N HIS A 63 -3.54 17.67 -4.79
CA HIS A 63 -4.39 18.20 -5.88
C HIS A 63 -5.69 18.86 -5.40
N GLY A 64 -5.65 19.53 -4.25
CA GLY A 64 -6.82 20.19 -3.66
C GLY A 64 -7.76 19.29 -2.83
N GLU A 65 -7.50 17.98 -2.80
CA GLU A 65 -8.15 17.04 -1.90
C GLU A 65 -7.37 16.96 -0.58
N ASN A 66 -8.05 17.13 0.55
CA ASN A 66 -7.46 16.97 1.87
C ASN A 66 -7.71 15.55 2.38
N VAL A 67 -6.66 14.81 2.63
CA VAL A 67 -6.70 13.38 2.96
C VAL A 67 -5.91 13.10 4.24
N LEU A 68 -6.49 12.29 5.13
CA LEU A 68 -5.81 11.81 6.33
C LEU A 68 -4.89 10.65 5.94
N VAL A 69 -3.59 10.90 5.85
CA VAL A 69 -2.60 9.91 5.37
C VAL A 69 -1.91 9.22 6.53
N ASP A 70 -2.03 7.90 6.59
CA ASP A 70 -1.21 7.04 7.44
C ASP A 70 -0.07 6.43 6.60
N PRO A 71 1.20 6.79 6.84
CA PRO A 71 2.33 6.26 6.06
C PRO A 71 2.44 4.73 6.08
N SER A 72 1.95 4.06 7.13
CA SER A 72 2.00 2.60 7.26
C SER A 72 0.87 1.88 6.51
N GLY A 73 -0.15 2.60 6.05
CA GLY A 73 -1.32 2.04 5.38
C GLY A 73 -1.12 1.75 3.90
N PHE A 74 0.03 2.10 3.32
CA PHE A 74 0.29 1.88 1.90
C PHE A 74 0.66 0.44 1.59
N GLU A 75 0.19 -0.02 0.44
CA GLU A 75 0.47 -1.34 -0.12
C GLU A 75 1.23 -1.19 -1.43
N ARG A 76 2.27 -1.99 -1.61
CA ARG A 76 3.04 -2.04 -2.87
C ARG A 76 2.20 -2.62 -4.00
N VAL A 77 2.24 -1.97 -5.15
CA VAL A 77 1.56 -2.36 -6.39
C VAL A 77 2.61 -2.72 -7.42
N GLY A 78 2.56 -3.94 -7.92
CA GLY A 78 3.51 -4.42 -8.92
C GLY A 78 3.29 -3.74 -10.28
N VAL A 79 4.38 -3.31 -10.90
CA VAL A 79 4.43 -2.57 -12.16
C VAL A 79 5.31 -3.33 -13.14
N ASP A 80 4.80 -3.57 -14.35
CA ASP A 80 5.59 -4.11 -15.46
C ASP A 80 6.32 -3.01 -16.22
N VAL A 81 5.60 -1.91 -16.53
CA VAL A 81 6.16 -0.76 -17.24
C VAL A 81 5.42 0.53 -16.90
N ALA A 82 6.13 1.63 -16.88
CA ALA A 82 5.58 2.97 -16.73
C ALA A 82 6.08 3.90 -17.84
N ASP A 83 5.16 4.63 -18.47
CA ASP A 83 5.45 5.56 -19.55
C ASP A 83 4.81 6.92 -19.28
N GLN A 84 5.41 7.99 -19.81
CA GLN A 84 4.74 9.28 -19.85
C GLN A 84 3.61 9.25 -20.88
N ALA A 85 2.36 9.39 -20.42
CA ALA A 85 1.20 9.36 -21.32
C ALA A 85 0.95 10.70 -22.00
N VAL A 86 0.74 11.74 -21.19
CA VAL A 86 0.52 13.14 -21.61
C VAL A 86 1.14 14.05 -20.57
N ALA A 87 1.24 15.34 -20.86
CA ALA A 87 1.74 16.30 -19.87
C ALA A 87 0.96 16.20 -18.55
N GLY A 88 1.67 15.95 -17.44
CA GLY A 88 1.09 15.82 -16.11
C GLY A 88 0.42 14.48 -15.80
N ALA A 89 0.77 13.42 -16.54
CA ALA A 89 0.31 12.06 -16.25
C ALA A 89 1.32 11.00 -16.69
N ILE A 90 1.29 9.84 -16.00
CA ILE A 90 1.96 8.61 -16.43
C ILE A 90 0.92 7.52 -16.69
N GLU A 91 1.19 6.66 -17.66
CA GLU A 91 0.49 5.41 -17.87
C GLU A 91 1.31 4.27 -17.26
N VAL A 92 0.69 3.47 -16.42
CA VAL A 92 1.33 2.35 -15.74
C VAL A 92 0.65 1.05 -16.18
N THR A 93 1.43 0.12 -16.71
CA THR A 93 1.01 -1.26 -16.91
C THR A 93 1.38 -2.07 -15.68
N LEU A 94 0.39 -2.70 -15.09
CA LEU A 94 0.51 -3.47 -13.84
C LEU A 94 0.86 -4.92 -14.16
N ASP A 95 1.68 -5.53 -13.33
CA ASP A 95 1.81 -6.97 -13.30
C ASP A 95 0.53 -7.66 -12.77
N SER A 96 0.50 -8.97 -12.79
CA SER A 96 -0.68 -9.73 -12.33
C SER A 96 -0.99 -9.53 -10.84
N GLY A 97 0.03 -9.28 -10.01
CA GLY A 97 -0.09 -8.98 -8.58
C GLY A 97 -0.65 -7.58 -8.36
N GLY A 98 -0.07 -6.60 -9.04
CA GLY A 98 -0.49 -5.20 -9.03
C GLY A 98 -1.93 -5.02 -9.51
N ALA A 99 -2.32 -5.66 -10.60
CA ALA A 99 -3.70 -5.62 -11.08
C ALA A 99 -4.71 -6.16 -10.03
N LYS A 100 -4.35 -7.23 -9.31
CA LYS A 100 -5.16 -7.77 -8.20
C LYS A 100 -5.21 -6.81 -7.01
N ALA A 101 -4.07 -6.19 -6.65
CA ALA A 101 -3.99 -5.22 -5.58
C ALA A 101 -4.86 -3.99 -5.87
N VAL A 102 -4.73 -3.39 -7.05
CA VAL A 102 -5.51 -2.21 -7.47
C VAL A 102 -7.00 -2.55 -7.52
N ARG A 103 -7.37 -3.73 -8.03
CA ARG A 103 -8.78 -4.19 -8.01
C ARG A 103 -9.33 -4.23 -6.59
N ARG A 104 -8.62 -4.83 -5.65
CA ARG A 104 -9.04 -4.93 -4.25
C ARG A 104 -9.16 -3.55 -3.59
N LEU A 105 -8.16 -2.68 -3.77
CA LEU A 105 -8.15 -1.33 -3.23
C LEU A 105 -9.31 -0.48 -3.78
N THR A 106 -9.56 -0.54 -5.09
CA THR A 106 -10.65 0.22 -5.72
C THR A 106 -12.03 -0.31 -5.34
N ALA A 107 -12.18 -1.63 -5.20
CA ALA A 107 -13.40 -2.22 -4.64
C ALA A 107 -13.63 -1.72 -3.20
N GLY A 108 -12.61 -1.78 -2.33
CA GLY A 108 -12.69 -1.26 -0.97
C GLY A 108 -13.05 0.22 -0.91
N ALA A 109 -12.37 1.05 -1.71
CA ALA A 109 -12.63 2.50 -1.77
C ALA A 109 -14.06 2.82 -2.23
N SER A 110 -14.57 2.10 -3.23
CA SER A 110 -15.93 2.30 -3.73
C SER A 110 -17.00 1.95 -2.71
N HIS A 111 -16.75 0.98 -1.82
CA HIS A 111 -17.64 0.59 -0.73
C HIS A 111 -17.50 1.46 0.52
N ALA A 112 -16.35 2.09 0.74
CA ALA A 112 -16.10 2.96 1.89
C ALA A 112 -16.81 4.32 1.79
N GLY A 113 -17.43 4.63 0.65
CA GLY A 113 -18.31 5.78 0.48
C GLY A 113 -17.63 7.04 -0.07
N GLU A 114 -18.35 8.16 0.04
CA GLU A 114 -17.97 9.40 -0.66
C GLU A 114 -16.69 10.06 -0.15
N ASN A 115 -16.33 9.80 1.10
CA ASN A 115 -15.15 10.38 1.75
C ASN A 115 -13.87 9.56 1.51
N ALA A 116 -13.97 8.38 0.89
CA ALA A 116 -12.80 7.57 0.58
C ALA A 116 -12.06 8.09 -0.66
N ARG A 117 -10.72 8.09 -0.58
CA ARG A 117 -9.81 8.42 -1.68
C ARG A 117 -8.80 7.31 -1.84
N LEU A 118 -8.56 6.91 -3.09
CA LEU A 118 -7.39 6.13 -3.43
C LEU A 118 -6.22 7.08 -3.57
N VAL A 119 -5.25 6.94 -2.69
CA VAL A 119 -4.03 7.74 -2.66
C VAL A 119 -2.91 6.92 -3.28
N THR A 120 -2.14 7.55 -4.16
CA THR A 120 -1.01 6.95 -4.87
C THR A 120 0.26 7.70 -4.51
N ARG A 121 1.33 6.95 -4.23
CA ARG A 121 2.67 7.50 -4.04
C ARG A 121 3.73 6.66 -4.76
N VAL A 122 4.87 7.28 -5.04
CA VAL A 122 6.10 6.60 -5.47
C VAL A 122 7.18 6.96 -4.45
N ASP A 123 7.74 5.96 -3.79
CA ASP A 123 8.58 6.13 -2.60
C ASP A 123 7.86 6.94 -1.50
N THR A 124 8.32 8.17 -1.24
CA THR A 124 7.70 9.07 -0.26
C THR A 124 6.87 10.18 -0.91
N GLU A 125 6.85 10.25 -2.24
CA GLU A 125 6.21 11.33 -2.99
C GLU A 125 4.75 11.01 -3.29
N LEU A 126 3.83 11.79 -2.72
CA LEU A 126 2.40 11.65 -2.94
C LEU A 126 2.03 12.25 -4.31
N LEU A 127 1.49 11.42 -5.20
CA LEU A 127 1.18 11.81 -6.57
C LEU A 127 -0.27 12.19 -6.77
N SER A 128 -1.20 11.40 -6.23
CA SER A 128 -2.63 11.64 -6.47
C SER A 128 -3.50 11.15 -5.32
N ALA A 129 -4.68 11.77 -5.19
CA ALA A 129 -5.76 11.34 -4.32
C ALA A 129 -7.06 11.44 -5.11
N VAL A 130 -7.66 10.30 -5.47
CA VAL A 130 -8.81 10.25 -6.36
C VAL A 130 -9.99 9.54 -5.72
N ARG A 131 -11.20 10.04 -5.98
CA ARG A 131 -12.43 9.34 -5.64
C ARG A 131 -12.65 8.17 -6.58
N VAL A 132 -12.82 6.99 -6.02
CA VAL A 132 -13.11 5.77 -6.78
C VAL A 132 -14.62 5.57 -6.87
N ARG A 133 -15.12 5.38 -8.09
CA ARG A 133 -16.55 5.17 -8.37
C ARG A 133 -16.92 3.71 -8.60
N GLY A 134 -15.94 2.83 -8.72
CA GLY A 134 -16.14 1.42 -8.97
C GLY A 134 -14.84 0.63 -8.98
N GLU A 135 -14.97 -0.68 -9.02
CA GLU A 135 -13.83 -1.61 -9.08
C GLU A 135 -13.06 -1.45 -10.40
N PHE A 136 -11.74 -1.36 -10.29
CA PHE A 136 -10.84 -1.38 -11.45
C PHE A 136 -10.74 -2.80 -12.03
N ARG A 137 -10.84 -2.92 -13.37
CA ARG A 137 -10.83 -4.21 -14.07
C ARG A 137 -9.86 -4.24 -15.24
N GLY A 138 -8.77 -3.53 -15.14
CA GLY A 138 -7.75 -3.43 -16.17
C GLY A 138 -6.38 -3.88 -15.71
N GLU A 139 -5.42 -3.76 -16.62
CA GLU A 139 -4.00 -3.93 -16.36
C GLU A 139 -3.24 -2.60 -16.53
N ARG A 140 -3.87 -1.59 -17.14
CA ARG A 140 -3.30 -0.25 -17.34
C ARG A 140 -4.11 0.80 -16.62
N LEU A 141 -3.43 1.68 -15.94
CA LEU A 141 -4.03 2.83 -15.28
C LEU A 141 -3.24 4.09 -15.58
N GLN A 142 -3.92 5.21 -15.58
CA GLN A 142 -3.32 6.53 -15.73
C GLN A 142 -3.30 7.22 -14.37
N ILE A 143 -2.13 7.72 -13.98
CA ILE A 143 -1.91 8.43 -12.71
C ILE A 143 -1.61 9.89 -13.04
N SER A 144 -2.40 10.81 -12.49
CA SER A 144 -2.11 12.25 -12.59
C SER A 144 -0.90 12.58 -11.73
N ILE A 145 0.00 13.38 -12.27
CA ILE A 145 1.22 13.83 -11.61
C ILE A 145 1.06 15.31 -11.25
N PRO A 146 1.43 15.75 -10.03
CA PRO A 146 1.47 17.16 -9.67
C PRO A 146 2.32 17.99 -10.66
N GLN A 147 1.97 19.27 -10.86
CA GLN A 147 2.66 20.11 -11.85
C GLN A 147 4.12 20.41 -11.51
N ASP A 148 4.47 20.31 -10.24
CA ASP A 148 5.80 20.48 -9.67
C ASP A 148 6.64 19.20 -9.67
N VAL A 149 6.05 18.07 -10.07
CA VAL A 149 6.70 16.75 -10.15
C VAL A 149 6.98 16.39 -11.61
N ASP A 150 8.18 15.91 -11.89
CA ASP A 150 8.58 15.47 -13.22
C ASP A 150 8.04 14.07 -13.53
N ALA A 151 7.05 13.99 -14.42
CA ALA A 151 6.42 12.73 -14.83
C ALA A 151 7.41 11.76 -15.50
N VAL A 152 8.42 12.26 -16.22
CA VAL A 152 9.45 11.41 -16.84
C VAL A 152 10.29 10.75 -15.75
N ALA A 153 10.76 11.55 -14.80
CA ALA A 153 11.56 11.02 -13.68
C ALA A 153 10.79 9.99 -12.83
N VAL A 154 9.48 10.19 -12.63
CA VAL A 154 8.64 9.21 -11.93
C VAL A 154 8.53 7.90 -12.72
N ALA A 155 8.29 7.97 -14.05
CA ALA A 155 8.21 6.77 -14.89
C ALA A 155 9.54 6.00 -14.91
N GLU A 156 10.68 6.71 -15.04
CA GLU A 156 12.02 6.10 -14.99
C GLU A 156 12.30 5.39 -13.65
N LYS A 157 11.92 6.01 -12.53
CA LYS A 157 12.05 5.40 -11.21
C LYS A 157 11.24 4.11 -11.09
N LEU A 158 10.00 4.10 -11.57
CA LEU A 158 9.14 2.92 -11.55
C LEU A 158 9.71 1.79 -12.40
N ASN A 159 10.21 2.10 -13.60
CA ASN A 159 10.84 1.12 -14.48
C ASN A 159 12.12 0.53 -13.89
N ALA A 160 12.89 1.32 -13.13
CA ALA A 160 14.08 0.83 -12.44
C ALA A 160 13.74 -0.13 -11.28
N GLY A 161 12.50 -0.15 -10.79
CA GLY A 161 12.02 -1.02 -9.73
C GLY A 161 11.20 -2.22 -10.19
N ALA A 162 11.04 -2.38 -11.51
CA ALA A 162 10.20 -3.43 -12.12
C ALA A 162 10.94 -4.78 -12.32
N ASP A 163 12.16 -4.99 -11.78
CA ASP A 163 12.94 -6.23 -11.86
C ASP A 163 12.63 -7.22 -10.73
#